data_389f110eb29291a0ad44c6f113a34b38
#
_entry.id   389f110eb29291a0ad44c6f113a34b38
#
_cell.length_a   1.000
_cell.length_b   1.000
_cell.length_c   1.000
_cell.angle_alpha   90.00
_cell.angle_beta   90.00
_cell.angle_gamma   90.00
#
_symmetry.space_group_name_H-M   'P 1'
#
loop_
_entity.id
_entity.type
_entity.pdbx_description
1 polymer ?
#
loop_
_entity_poly.entity_id
_entity_poly.type
_entity_poly.pdbx_seq_one_letter_code
_entity_poly.pdbx_strand_id
1 'polypeptide(L)'
;MKKTTKLLCLTTLFAALAGLPLEAQVQTEVPPVIAGAKPVTVQHIKIHSDSIEGNLEGDSADRDVIVFLPPSYDRDKKRHYPVVYALHGYSIGAEQWTHEIHVPQTIEGAFALGAKEMIVVLPDSKTVYGGSM
;
A
#
# COMPACT_ATOMS: atom_id res chain seq x y z
N MET A 1 6.02 48.32 -40.47
CA MET A 1 6.44 46.91 -40.27
C MET A 1 7.07 46.73 -38.89
N LYS A 2 6.30 46.60 -37.80
CA LYS A 2 6.81 46.29 -36.44
C LYS A 2 5.67 45.84 -35.52
N LYS A 3 4.95 44.74 -35.86
CA LYS A 3 3.89 44.20 -34.97
C LYS A 3 3.84 42.67 -34.86
N THR A 4 4.75 41.94 -35.45
CA THR A 4 4.66 40.45 -35.51
C THR A 4 5.56 39.71 -34.54
N THR A 5 6.46 40.36 -33.80
CA THR A 5 7.46 39.67 -32.95
C THR A 5 7.02 39.41 -31.50
N LYS A 6 5.92 40.04 -31.06
CA LYS A 6 5.46 39.86 -29.67
C LYS A 6 4.47 38.70 -29.44
N LEU A 7 3.92 38.13 -30.51
CA LEU A 7 2.94 37.07 -30.41
C LEU A 7 3.58 35.67 -30.34
N LEU A 8 4.84 35.54 -30.79
CA LEU A 8 5.55 34.25 -30.83
C LEU A 8 6.15 33.82 -29.48
N CYS A 9 6.39 34.77 -28.58
CA CYS A 9 6.98 34.49 -27.26
C CYS A 9 5.96 34.00 -26.22
N LEU A 10 4.65 34.21 -26.41
CA LEU A 10 3.63 33.84 -25.44
C LEU A 10 3.14 32.40 -25.64
N THR A 11 3.26 31.86 -26.86
CA THR A 11 2.83 30.49 -27.19
C THR A 11 3.85 29.45 -26.82
N THR A 12 5.13 29.76 -26.73
CA THR A 12 6.19 28.84 -26.35
C THR A 12 6.26 28.60 -24.83
N LEU A 13 5.77 29.52 -24.00
CA LEU A 13 5.77 29.38 -22.56
C LEU A 13 4.65 28.44 -22.06
N PHE A 14 3.57 28.27 -22.82
CA PHE A 14 2.45 27.39 -22.43
C PHE A 14 2.70 25.91 -22.77
N ALA A 15 3.59 25.62 -23.74
CA ALA A 15 3.91 24.26 -24.13
C ALA A 15 4.90 23.56 -23.16
N ALA A 16 5.64 24.31 -22.35
CA ALA A 16 6.63 23.77 -21.41
C ALA A 16 6.02 23.27 -20.09
N LEU A 17 4.76 23.65 -19.77
CA LEU A 17 4.09 23.21 -18.54
C LEU A 17 3.28 21.91 -18.69
N ALA A 18 3.12 21.40 -19.90
CA ALA A 18 2.27 20.22 -20.17
C ALA A 18 2.99 18.87 -19.99
N GLY A 19 4.21 18.85 -19.52
CA GLY A 19 5.04 17.66 -19.50
C GLY A 19 5.54 17.18 -18.14
N LEU A 20 5.08 17.76 -17.02
CA LEU A 20 5.42 17.21 -15.72
C LEU A 20 4.37 16.18 -15.34
N PRO A 21 4.77 14.89 -15.13
CA PRO A 21 3.86 13.95 -14.55
C PRO A 21 3.44 14.47 -13.16
N LEU A 22 2.16 14.74 -12.98
CA LEU A 22 1.60 15.06 -11.67
C LEU A 22 1.46 13.74 -10.93
N GLU A 23 2.57 13.19 -10.46
CA GLU A 23 2.56 12.07 -9.55
C GLU A 23 2.13 12.58 -8.18
N ALA A 24 0.85 12.45 -7.89
CA ALA A 24 0.33 12.63 -6.54
C ALA A 24 0.71 11.41 -5.69
N GLN A 25 2.01 11.19 -5.48
CA GLN A 25 2.49 10.20 -4.51
C GLN A 25 2.43 10.83 -3.13
N VAL A 26 1.64 10.22 -2.26
CA VAL A 26 1.72 10.51 -0.83
C VAL A 26 3.04 9.91 -0.34
N GLN A 27 4.08 10.74 -0.25
CA GLN A 27 5.32 10.34 0.40
C GLN A 27 5.10 10.41 1.91
N THR A 28 5.05 9.24 2.55
CA THR A 28 5.09 9.16 4.01
C THR A 28 6.54 9.14 4.48
N GLU A 29 6.80 9.74 5.62
CA GLU A 29 8.13 9.65 6.24
C GLU A 29 8.44 8.19 6.60
N VAL A 30 9.66 7.74 6.27
CA VAL A 30 10.13 6.42 6.68
C VAL A 30 10.20 6.36 8.21
N PRO A 31 9.49 5.44 8.88
CA PRO A 31 9.56 5.33 10.32
C PRO A 31 11.01 5.10 10.80
N PRO A 32 11.43 5.68 11.92
CA PRO A 32 12.76 5.44 12.43
C PRO A 32 12.94 3.97 12.81
N VAL A 33 14.12 3.44 12.55
CA VAL A 33 14.49 2.09 12.99
C VAL A 33 14.64 2.10 14.52
N ILE A 34 13.80 1.33 15.20
CA ILE A 34 13.85 1.21 16.66
C ILE A 34 14.90 0.17 17.07
N ALA A 35 15.76 0.54 17.99
CA ALA A 35 16.80 -0.37 18.48
C ALA A 35 16.18 -1.64 19.11
N GLY A 36 16.67 -2.80 18.68
CA GLY A 36 16.15 -4.08 19.14
C GLY A 36 14.89 -4.58 18.42
N ALA A 37 14.37 -3.83 17.44
CA ALA A 37 13.29 -4.30 16.57
C ALA A 37 13.71 -5.60 15.90
N LYS A 38 12.79 -6.58 15.92
CA LYS A 38 12.97 -7.88 15.27
C LYS A 38 12.09 -7.93 14.01
N PRO A 39 12.61 -8.48 12.90
CA PRO A 39 11.86 -8.51 11.66
C PRO A 39 10.59 -9.37 11.78
N VAL A 40 9.52 -8.91 11.14
CA VAL A 40 8.33 -9.70 10.88
C VAL A 40 8.57 -10.61 9.67
N THR A 41 7.86 -11.74 9.61
CA THR A 41 7.84 -12.57 8.41
C THR A 41 6.68 -12.12 7.52
N VAL A 42 6.98 -11.76 6.28
CA VAL A 42 5.98 -11.35 5.29
C VAL A 42 5.62 -12.55 4.42
N GLN A 43 4.32 -12.83 4.29
CA GLN A 43 3.79 -13.86 3.41
C GLN A 43 2.81 -13.26 2.43
N HIS A 44 2.96 -13.59 1.15
CA HIS A 44 2.00 -13.29 0.10
C HIS A 44 1.21 -14.55 -0.18
N ILE A 45 -0.09 -14.48 0.04
CA ILE A 45 -1.01 -15.59 -0.22
C ILE A 45 -2.11 -15.15 -1.19
N LYS A 46 -2.71 -16.11 -1.89
CA LYS A 46 -3.86 -15.88 -2.75
C LYS A 46 -5.03 -16.67 -2.18
N ILE A 47 -6.16 -15.99 -2.03
CA ILE A 47 -7.40 -16.56 -1.51
C ILE A 47 -8.46 -16.47 -2.59
N HIS A 48 -9.07 -17.61 -2.92
CA HIS A 48 -10.26 -17.63 -3.75
C HIS A 48 -11.50 -17.29 -2.92
N SER A 49 -12.36 -16.44 -3.47
CA SER A 49 -13.61 -16.02 -2.82
C SER A 49 -14.82 -16.34 -3.69
N ASP A 50 -15.51 -17.40 -3.36
CA ASP A 50 -16.74 -17.83 -4.06
C ASP A 50 -17.81 -16.71 -4.06
N SER A 51 -17.79 -15.83 -3.04
CA SER A 51 -18.77 -14.75 -2.89
C SER A 51 -18.68 -13.68 -3.98
N ILE A 52 -17.53 -13.56 -4.64
CA ILE A 52 -17.31 -12.56 -5.69
C ILE A 52 -17.13 -13.18 -7.07
N GLU A 53 -17.29 -14.50 -7.19
CA GLU A 53 -17.33 -15.15 -8.49
C GLU A 53 -18.45 -14.59 -9.37
N GLY A 54 -18.14 -14.32 -10.63
CA GLY A 54 -19.10 -13.81 -11.59
C GLY A 54 -19.67 -12.42 -11.27
N ASN A 55 -18.97 -11.63 -10.44
CA ASN A 55 -19.39 -10.26 -10.11
C ASN A 55 -19.49 -9.39 -11.37
N LEU A 56 -20.39 -8.40 -11.35
CA LEU A 56 -20.69 -7.56 -12.51
C LEU A 56 -19.56 -6.59 -12.89
N GLU A 57 -18.62 -6.34 -12.01
CA GLU A 57 -17.47 -5.44 -12.26
C GLU A 57 -16.33 -6.15 -12.99
N GLY A 58 -16.35 -7.48 -13.04
CA GLY A 58 -15.28 -8.27 -13.67
C GLY A 58 -14.03 -8.41 -12.82
N ASP A 59 -14.13 -8.17 -11.51
CA ASP A 59 -13.04 -8.37 -10.57
C ASP A 59 -12.70 -9.86 -10.41
N SER A 60 -11.42 -10.15 -10.23
CA SER A 60 -10.97 -11.52 -9.98
C SER A 60 -11.49 -12.03 -8.63
N ALA A 61 -12.00 -13.25 -8.62
CA ALA A 61 -12.34 -13.96 -7.39
C ALA A 61 -11.09 -14.38 -6.59
N ASP A 62 -9.94 -14.47 -7.25
CA ASP A 62 -8.66 -14.72 -6.60
C ASP A 62 -8.07 -13.42 -6.10
N ARG A 63 -8.02 -13.26 -4.77
CA ARG A 63 -7.55 -12.03 -4.10
C ARG A 63 -6.19 -12.23 -3.47
N ASP A 64 -5.30 -11.29 -3.69
CA ASP A 64 -4.01 -11.26 -3.03
C ASP A 64 -4.15 -10.76 -1.59
N VAL A 65 -3.41 -11.37 -0.68
CA VAL A 65 -3.41 -11.02 0.75
C VAL A 65 -1.97 -11.04 1.26
N ILE A 66 -1.58 -9.97 1.92
CA ILE A 66 -0.28 -9.87 2.58
C ILE A 66 -0.47 -10.14 4.06
N VAL A 67 0.31 -11.06 4.61
CA VAL A 67 0.25 -11.44 6.03
C VAL A 67 1.60 -11.15 6.67
N PHE A 68 1.59 -10.38 7.76
CA PHE A 68 2.75 -10.09 8.58
C PHE A 68 2.67 -10.91 9.87
N LEU A 69 3.58 -11.85 10.00
CA LEU A 69 3.69 -12.74 11.16
C LEU A 69 4.69 -12.16 12.16
N PRO A 70 4.35 -12.11 13.47
CA PRO A 70 5.23 -11.55 14.48
C PRO A 70 6.49 -12.40 14.70
N PRO A 71 7.58 -11.85 15.23
CA PRO A 71 8.86 -12.54 15.40
C PRO A 71 8.81 -13.80 16.24
N SER A 72 7.81 -13.97 17.11
CA SER A 72 7.65 -15.18 17.92
C SER A 72 6.79 -16.27 17.27
N TYR A 73 6.18 -16.01 16.11
CA TYR A 73 5.20 -16.93 15.50
C TYR A 73 5.71 -18.33 15.28
N ASP A 74 6.92 -18.47 14.75
CA ASP A 74 7.51 -19.78 14.49
C ASP A 74 8.10 -20.46 15.72
N ARG A 75 8.37 -19.70 16.77
CA ARG A 75 8.99 -20.20 18.00
C ARG A 75 7.99 -20.76 19.00
N ASP A 76 6.76 -20.22 18.99
CA ASP A 76 5.71 -20.63 19.93
C ASP A 76 4.44 -21.04 19.18
N LYS A 77 4.42 -22.28 18.75
CA LYS A 77 3.32 -22.89 17.98
C LYS A 77 2.00 -23.04 18.77
N LYS A 78 2.04 -22.84 20.09
CA LYS A 78 0.85 -22.91 20.95
C LYS A 78 0.26 -21.54 21.26
N ARG A 79 0.97 -20.48 20.94
CA ARG A 79 0.52 -19.12 21.20
C ARG A 79 -0.58 -18.71 20.22
N HIS A 80 -1.64 -18.14 20.75
CA HIS A 80 -2.69 -17.48 19.96
C HIS A 80 -2.38 -15.99 19.88
N TYR A 81 -2.45 -15.46 18.66
CA TYR A 81 -2.21 -14.05 18.39
C TYR A 81 -3.52 -13.36 18.04
N PRO A 82 -3.75 -12.13 18.50
CA PRO A 82 -4.80 -11.30 17.93
C PRO A 82 -4.49 -11.06 16.45
N VAL A 83 -5.53 -10.89 15.65
CA VAL A 83 -5.40 -10.61 14.22
C VAL A 83 -5.98 -9.23 13.96
N VAL A 84 -5.22 -8.40 13.24
CA VAL A 84 -5.64 -7.08 12.76
C VAL A 84 -5.76 -7.14 11.25
N TYR A 85 -6.93 -6.81 10.73
CA TYR A 85 -7.16 -6.60 9.30
C TYR A 85 -7.01 -5.11 9.00
N ALA A 86 -6.05 -4.76 8.16
CA ALA A 86 -5.81 -3.40 7.72
C ALA A 86 -6.24 -3.27 6.26
N LEU A 87 -7.19 -2.39 5.99
CA LEU A 87 -7.75 -2.18 4.66
C LEU A 87 -7.13 -0.93 4.04
N HIS A 88 -6.62 -1.06 2.83
CA HIS A 88 -6.08 0.08 2.08
C HIS A 88 -7.18 1.04 1.62
N GLY A 89 -6.78 2.23 1.19
CA GLY A 89 -7.70 3.26 0.70
C GLY A 89 -8.06 3.11 -0.78
N TYR A 90 -8.84 4.09 -1.26
CA TYR A 90 -9.26 4.20 -2.65
C TYR A 90 -8.06 4.28 -3.60
N SER A 91 -8.18 3.65 -4.76
CA SER A 91 -7.23 3.70 -5.89
C SER A 91 -5.86 3.05 -5.69
N ILE A 92 -5.56 2.52 -4.51
CA ILE A 92 -4.33 1.77 -4.25
C ILE A 92 -4.64 0.32 -3.93
N GLY A 93 -3.65 -0.58 -4.08
CA GLY A 93 -3.73 -1.98 -3.64
C GLY A 93 -2.93 -2.21 -2.36
N ALA A 94 -3.05 -3.40 -1.79
CA ALA A 94 -2.37 -3.77 -0.54
C ALA A 94 -0.84 -3.68 -0.67
N GLU A 95 -0.28 -4.09 -1.80
CA GLU A 95 1.17 -4.04 -2.06
C GLU A 95 1.69 -2.61 -2.08
N GLN A 96 1.05 -1.73 -2.87
CA GLN A 96 1.43 -0.33 -2.94
C GLN A 96 1.34 0.34 -1.58
N TRP A 97 0.24 0.11 -0.85
CA TRP A 97 0.04 0.68 0.47
C TRP A 97 1.09 0.19 1.48
N THR A 98 1.45 -1.10 1.43
CA THR A 98 2.52 -1.67 2.26
C THR A 98 3.83 -0.90 2.10
N HIS A 99 4.19 -0.54 0.88
CA HIS A 99 5.40 0.23 0.59
C HIS A 99 5.27 1.68 1.02
N GLU A 100 4.16 2.34 0.70
CA GLU A 100 3.97 3.77 0.96
C GLU A 100 4.00 4.12 2.45
N ILE A 101 3.42 3.26 3.30
CA ILE A 101 3.39 3.49 4.76
C ILE A 101 4.40 2.64 5.53
N HIS A 102 5.30 1.96 4.84
CA HIS A 102 6.37 1.16 5.45
C HIS A 102 5.86 0.16 6.50
N VAL A 103 4.84 -0.63 6.15
CA VAL A 103 4.12 -1.51 7.09
C VAL A 103 5.06 -2.41 7.91
N PRO A 104 6.05 -3.12 7.33
CA PRO A 104 6.95 -3.97 8.10
C PRO A 104 7.67 -3.18 9.22
N GLN A 105 8.32 -2.06 8.85
CA GLN A 105 9.08 -1.24 9.81
C GLN A 105 8.19 -0.66 10.90
N THR A 106 6.96 -0.25 10.54
CA THR A 106 5.98 0.29 11.49
C THR A 106 5.59 -0.76 12.53
N ILE A 107 5.30 -1.99 12.09
CA ILE A 107 4.91 -3.11 12.97
C ILE A 107 6.08 -3.52 13.86
N GLU A 108 7.28 -3.68 13.28
CA GLU A 108 8.51 -4.03 13.99
C GLU A 108 8.85 -3.02 15.08
N GLY A 109 8.76 -1.72 14.74
CA GLY A 109 8.96 -0.63 15.69
C GLY A 109 7.93 -0.64 16.81
N ALA A 110 6.65 -0.86 16.50
CA ALA A 110 5.59 -0.94 17.49
C ALA A 110 5.84 -2.09 18.48
N PHE A 111 6.24 -3.27 18.00
CA PHE A 111 6.56 -4.40 18.87
C PHE A 111 7.78 -4.11 19.75
N ALA A 112 8.82 -3.47 19.21
CA ALA A 112 10.00 -3.08 19.98
C ALA A 112 9.69 -2.05 21.06
N LEU A 113 8.69 -1.20 20.85
CA LEU A 113 8.18 -0.23 21.81
C LEU A 113 7.18 -0.81 22.83
N GLY A 114 6.93 -2.12 22.78
CA GLY A 114 6.11 -2.83 23.76
C GLY A 114 4.66 -3.09 23.33
N ALA A 115 4.30 -2.85 22.08
CA ALA A 115 3.02 -3.31 21.55
C ALA A 115 2.94 -4.84 21.61
N LYS A 116 1.76 -5.36 21.90
CA LYS A 116 1.52 -6.80 21.91
C LYS A 116 1.69 -7.37 20.51
N GLU A 117 2.48 -8.42 20.37
CA GLU A 117 2.61 -9.12 19.08
C GLU A 117 1.26 -9.61 18.56
N MET A 118 0.99 -9.34 17.30
CA MET A 118 -0.23 -9.68 16.58
C MET A 118 0.10 -10.10 15.15
N ILE A 119 -0.81 -10.80 14.52
CA ILE A 119 -0.79 -11.03 13.07
C ILE A 119 -1.47 -9.84 12.40
N VAL A 120 -0.85 -9.25 11.39
CA VAL A 120 -1.46 -8.18 10.60
C VAL A 120 -1.73 -8.71 9.20
N VAL A 121 -2.95 -8.51 8.70
CA VAL A 121 -3.43 -9.02 7.42
C VAL A 121 -3.90 -7.85 6.57
N LEU A 122 -3.34 -7.72 5.40
CA LEU A 122 -3.71 -6.73 4.39
C LEU A 122 -4.32 -7.45 3.18
N PRO A 123 -5.64 -7.61 3.12
CA PRO A 123 -6.27 -8.10 1.90
C PRO A 123 -6.27 -7.02 0.82
N ASP A 124 -5.99 -7.41 -0.43
CA ASP A 124 -6.18 -6.52 -1.56
C ASP A 124 -7.66 -6.48 -1.95
N SER A 125 -8.30 -5.36 -1.64
CA SER A 125 -9.71 -5.10 -1.95
C SER A 125 -9.90 -4.15 -3.13
N LYS A 126 -8.82 -3.82 -3.87
CA LYS A 126 -8.89 -2.95 -5.05
C LYS A 126 -9.73 -3.59 -6.14
N THR A 127 -10.66 -2.81 -6.70
CA THR A 127 -11.47 -3.20 -7.87
C THR A 127 -10.85 -2.73 -9.18
N VAL A 128 -11.30 -3.28 -10.30
CA VAL A 128 -10.86 -2.86 -11.65
C VAL A 128 -11.17 -1.38 -11.93
N TYR A 129 -12.14 -0.79 -11.25
CA TYR A 129 -12.49 0.63 -11.34
C TYR A 129 -11.81 1.51 -10.30
N GLY A 130 -10.86 0.97 -9.54
CA GLY A 130 -10.09 1.71 -8.55
C GLY A 130 -10.78 1.92 -7.21
N GLY A 131 -11.96 1.37 -7.01
CA GLY A 131 -12.64 1.35 -5.72
C GLY A 131 -12.05 0.32 -4.77
N SER A 132 -12.68 0.15 -3.60
CA SER A 132 -12.45 -0.97 -2.68
C SER A 132 -13.77 -1.65 -2.36
N MET A 133 -13.75 -2.97 -2.33
CA MET A 133 -14.89 -3.79 -1.90
C MET A 133 -14.94 -3.93 -0.39
#